data_a3bd3d8004cbb03a1141c5b66c2bc923
#
_entry.id   a3bd3d8004cbb03a1141c5b66c2bc923
#
_cell.length_a   1.000
_cell.length_b   1.000
_cell.length_c   1.000
_cell.angle_alpha   90.00
_cell.angle_beta   90.00
_cell.angle_gamma   90.00
#
_symmetry.space_group_name_H-M   'P 1'
#
loop_
_entity.id
_entity.type
_entity.pdbx_description
1 polymer ?
#
loop_
_entity_poly.entity_id
_entity_poly.type
_entity_poly.pdbx_seq_one_letter_code
_entity_poly.pdbx_strand_id
1 'polypeptide(L)'
;MSHYHLVCLLIVTLLSSILLNNDNIGKSNNIKNRSELEPIFFQKSFAIEEDSEDEEKDSDTNDNNKKKDNFVAVGDWDCNDDAEETVENIIDQDPEVILALGDLSYNGKAKCWLELIEPIADKTNIVFGNHEDDLIDDYKDYFGLEEQYYSFNYKNIHFLALSTEADYDDDSEQYEFAIRDLEKYSKDPFIDWIVVFYHYHIYGSGSLEEDTDFRETYHPVFDKYNVDLALQGHSHVYERTYPITFNNDDDEPIVQDENPNIYKNSNGVVFITVGTGGAEEMVLSSLEDFSAEGIDGDFGILNIVLESDRKTLTGTFIENGKKKEVKDEFKIIKDKT
;
A
#
# COMPACT_ATOMS: atom_id res chain seq x y z
N MET A 1 44.01 -46.84 -18.61
CA MET A 1 44.16 -46.58 -20.03
C MET A 1 43.31 -45.36 -20.30
N SER A 2 43.91 -44.17 -20.28
CA SER A 2 44.46 -43.47 -21.46
C SER A 2 43.33 -42.87 -22.31
N HIS A 3 43.19 -41.67 -22.66
CA HIS A 3 44.09 -40.50 -22.76
C HIS A 3 43.21 -39.32 -23.14
N TYR A 4 43.41 -38.08 -22.57
CA TYR A 4 44.00 -36.89 -23.22
C TYR A 4 43.05 -36.21 -24.24
N HIS A 5 42.90 -34.95 -24.40
CA HIS A 5 43.59 -33.69 -24.10
C HIS A 5 42.61 -32.60 -24.54
N LEU A 6 42.43 -31.53 -23.85
CA LEU A 6 43.19 -30.26 -23.71
C LEU A 6 43.13 -29.35 -24.93
N VAL A 7 43.02 -28.03 -24.64
CA VAL A 7 43.54 -26.88 -25.36
C VAL A 7 42.49 -25.99 -26.04
N CYS A 8 42.29 -24.88 -25.53
CA CYS A 8 42.79 -23.49 -25.54
C CYS A 8 41.84 -22.58 -26.34
N LEU A 9 41.35 -21.52 -25.76
CA LEU A 9 41.91 -20.18 -25.54
C LEU A 9 42.26 -19.39 -26.81
N LEU A 10 41.67 -18.22 -27.01
CA LEU A 10 42.18 -16.93 -27.51
C LEU A 10 41.01 -16.11 -28.00
N ILE A 11 40.59 -15.04 -27.30
CA ILE A 11 41.08 -13.65 -27.31
C ILE A 11 41.32 -13.11 -28.71
N VAL A 12 40.64 -12.06 -29.10
CA VAL A 12 41.21 -10.78 -29.56
C VAL A 12 40.11 -9.78 -29.91
N THR A 13 40.18 -8.67 -29.24
CA THR A 13 39.68 -7.32 -29.50
C THR A 13 40.00 -6.81 -30.89
N LEU A 14 39.16 -5.91 -31.45
CA LEU A 14 39.65 -4.69 -32.11
C LEU A 14 38.53 -3.69 -32.36
N LEU A 15 38.85 -2.54 -31.93
CA LEU A 15 38.30 -1.19 -32.08
C LEU A 15 38.33 -0.67 -33.52
N SER A 16 37.61 0.42 -33.65
CA SER A 16 37.80 1.66 -34.45
C SER A 16 36.87 1.81 -35.65
N SER A 17 35.98 2.75 -35.56
CA SER A 17 35.96 4.20 -35.87
C SER A 17 36.00 4.54 -37.36
N ILE A 18 35.17 5.50 -37.72
CA ILE A 18 35.37 6.68 -38.62
C ILE A 18 34.05 7.04 -39.29
N LEU A 19 33.41 8.09 -38.84
CA LEU A 19 33.36 9.49 -39.27
C LEU A 19 32.58 9.81 -40.57
N LEU A 20 31.58 10.64 -40.35
CA LEU A 20 31.12 11.82 -41.09
C LEU A 20 30.69 11.71 -42.58
N ASN A 21 29.45 12.13 -42.85
CA ASN A 21 29.24 13.40 -43.57
C ASN A 21 27.78 13.88 -43.50
N ASN A 22 27.66 15.17 -43.38
CA ASN A 22 26.49 16.03 -43.54
C ASN A 22 25.91 15.95 -44.96
N ASP A 23 24.61 16.17 -45.11
CA ASP A 23 24.05 17.39 -45.72
C ASP A 23 22.53 17.36 -45.78
N ASN A 24 21.97 18.36 -45.15
CA ASN A 24 20.84 19.27 -45.43
C ASN A 24 19.60 18.87 -46.26
N ILE A 25 18.49 19.40 -45.76
CA ILE A 25 17.31 20.02 -46.37
C ILE A 25 16.00 19.21 -46.26
N GLY A 26 15.04 19.81 -45.52
CA GLY A 26 13.62 19.51 -45.69
C GLY A 26 12.77 19.75 -44.43
N LYS A 27 12.34 20.98 -44.18
CA LYS A 27 11.31 21.33 -43.19
C LYS A 27 9.97 20.62 -43.54
N SER A 28 9.47 19.83 -42.64
CA SER A 28 8.03 19.48 -42.58
C SER A 28 7.61 19.39 -41.12
N ASN A 29 6.72 20.28 -40.74
CA ASN A 29 6.04 20.26 -39.44
C ASN A 29 5.21 18.97 -39.34
N ASN A 30 5.61 18.06 -38.45
CA ASN A 30 4.72 17.01 -37.99
C ASN A 30 4.67 17.10 -36.45
N ILE A 31 3.49 17.42 -35.99
CA ILE A 31 3.08 17.30 -34.61
C ILE A 31 3.21 15.80 -34.25
N LYS A 32 4.24 15.44 -33.52
CA LYS A 32 4.35 14.12 -32.91
C LYS A 32 3.37 14.07 -31.73
N ASN A 33 2.36 13.23 -31.87
CA ASN A 33 1.57 12.73 -30.76
C ASN A 33 2.54 12.13 -29.73
N ARG A 34 2.57 12.73 -28.57
CA ARG A 34 3.29 12.23 -27.39
C ARG A 34 2.35 11.19 -26.75
N SER A 35 2.52 9.93 -27.12
CA SER A 35 1.75 8.79 -26.60
C SER A 35 2.68 7.65 -26.16
N GLU A 36 3.72 8.00 -25.41
CA GLU A 36 4.53 7.03 -24.67
C GLU A 36 4.68 7.61 -23.27
N LEU A 37 4.09 6.93 -22.28
CA LEU A 37 4.33 7.20 -20.86
C LEU A 37 5.82 6.91 -20.62
N GLU A 38 6.56 7.91 -20.23
CA GLU A 38 7.96 7.72 -19.83
C GLU A 38 7.96 7.08 -18.45
N PRO A 39 8.70 5.98 -18.21
CA PRO A 39 8.81 5.37 -16.89
C PRO A 39 9.41 6.37 -15.90
N ILE A 40 8.74 6.57 -14.80
CA ILE A 40 9.26 7.40 -13.69
C ILE A 40 10.29 6.55 -12.95
N PHE A 41 11.58 6.74 -13.24
CA PHE A 41 12.66 6.15 -12.47
C PHE A 41 12.69 6.79 -11.07
N PHE A 42 12.02 6.18 -10.12
CA PHE A 42 12.09 6.54 -8.71
C PHE A 42 13.01 5.59 -7.95
N GLN A 43 14.21 6.05 -7.68
CA GLN A 43 15.01 5.51 -6.59
C GLN A 43 14.50 6.19 -5.31
N LYS A 44 13.52 5.58 -4.64
CA LYS A 44 13.00 6.11 -3.35
C LYS A 44 14.08 5.97 -2.27
N SER A 45 15.02 6.92 -2.22
CA SER A 45 15.85 7.13 -1.04
C SER A 45 15.18 8.21 -0.19
N PHE A 46 14.44 7.81 0.82
CA PHE A 46 14.02 8.74 1.86
C PHE A 46 15.27 9.15 2.65
N ALA A 47 15.76 10.36 2.41
CA ALA A 47 16.81 10.93 3.23
C ALA A 47 16.24 11.23 4.62
N ILE A 48 16.89 10.70 5.65
CA ILE A 48 16.68 11.15 7.02
C ILE A 48 17.23 12.57 7.09
N GLU A 49 16.36 13.57 7.10
CA GLU A 49 16.78 14.92 7.51
C GLU A 49 17.04 14.91 9.00
N GLU A 50 18.30 15.05 9.36
CA GLU A 50 18.69 15.36 10.76
C GLU A 50 18.23 16.79 11.08
N ASP A 51 17.19 16.91 11.89
CA ASP A 51 16.77 18.18 12.48
C ASP A 51 17.90 18.71 13.37
N SER A 52 18.57 19.77 12.92
CA SER A 52 19.45 20.57 13.75
C SER A 52 18.58 21.49 14.61
N GLU A 53 18.60 21.24 15.93
CA GLU A 53 17.99 22.12 16.92
C GLU A 53 18.69 23.49 16.93
N ASP A 54 18.06 24.49 16.33
CA ASP A 54 18.37 25.90 16.62
C ASP A 54 17.21 26.48 17.47
N GLU A 55 17.53 26.72 18.75
CA GLU A 55 16.65 27.47 19.65
C GLU A 55 16.50 28.93 19.19
N GLU A 56 15.32 29.31 18.72
CA GLU A 56 14.90 30.72 18.75
C GLU A 56 13.50 30.88 19.34
N LYS A 57 13.43 31.82 20.27
CA LYS A 57 12.27 32.17 21.08
C LYS A 57 11.23 32.99 20.33
N ASP A 58 10.00 32.65 20.64
CA ASP A 58 8.86 33.57 20.87
C ASP A 58 8.28 34.31 19.68
N SER A 59 7.12 33.84 19.24
CA SER A 59 5.90 34.71 19.14
C SER A 59 4.68 33.87 18.80
N ASP A 60 3.63 33.99 19.61
CA ASP A 60 2.26 33.53 19.36
C ASP A 60 1.78 33.93 17.96
N THR A 61 1.76 33.00 17.02
CA THR A 61 0.93 33.09 15.84
C THR A 61 0.21 31.76 15.66
N ASN A 62 -1.10 31.84 15.59
CA ASN A 62 -2.04 30.75 15.31
C ASN A 62 -1.53 29.86 14.16
N ASP A 63 -0.89 28.75 14.50
CA ASP A 63 -0.35 27.78 13.52
C ASP A 63 -1.42 26.75 13.19
N ASN A 64 -2.41 27.17 12.40
CA ASN A 64 -3.42 26.27 11.81
C ASN A 64 -2.94 25.63 10.50
N ASN A 65 -1.64 25.64 10.20
CA ASN A 65 -1.12 25.19 8.92
C ASN A 65 0.06 24.19 9.06
N LYS A 66 0.12 23.44 10.14
CA LYS A 66 1.09 22.36 10.22
C LYS A 66 0.59 21.21 9.35
N LYS A 67 1.36 20.83 8.31
CA LYS A 67 1.08 19.68 7.47
C LYS A 67 0.91 18.45 8.38
N LYS A 68 -0.14 17.68 8.14
CA LYS A 68 -0.39 16.44 8.89
C LYS A 68 0.53 15.34 8.36
N ASP A 69 1.04 14.53 9.26
CA ASP A 69 1.75 13.31 8.92
C ASP A 69 0.70 12.21 8.71
N ASN A 70 0.27 12.00 7.47
CA ASN A 70 -0.79 11.06 7.18
C ASN A 70 -0.48 10.18 5.97
N PHE A 71 -1.12 9.03 5.93
CA PHE A 71 -1.20 8.17 4.77
C PHE A 71 -2.65 7.79 4.47
N VAL A 72 -2.91 7.47 3.22
CA VAL A 72 -4.24 7.08 2.73
C VAL A 72 -4.17 5.67 2.17
N ALA A 73 -5.23 4.89 2.36
CA ALA A 73 -5.38 3.57 1.77
C ALA A 73 -6.73 3.44 1.08
N VAL A 74 -6.75 2.83 -0.11
CA VAL A 74 -7.96 2.47 -0.86
C VAL A 74 -7.62 1.49 -1.98
N GLY A 75 -8.48 0.54 -2.25
CA GLY A 75 -8.41 -0.46 -3.33
C GLY A 75 -9.64 -0.44 -4.21
N ASP A 76 -9.68 -1.35 -5.21
CA ASP A 76 -10.86 -1.61 -6.03
C ASP A 76 -11.33 -0.35 -6.79
N TRP A 77 -10.45 0.17 -7.67
CA TRP A 77 -10.57 1.52 -8.21
C TRP A 77 -11.49 1.63 -9.43
N ASP A 78 -11.25 0.81 -10.47
CA ASP A 78 -11.77 1.03 -11.82
C ASP A 78 -11.25 2.35 -12.46
N CYS A 79 -11.81 2.74 -13.61
CA CYS A 79 -11.45 3.92 -14.39
C CYS A 79 -12.72 4.71 -14.77
N ASN A 80 -13.48 5.10 -13.78
CA ASN A 80 -14.78 5.78 -13.90
C ASN A 80 -14.82 7.10 -13.14
N ASP A 81 -15.97 7.78 -13.16
CA ASP A 81 -16.16 9.07 -12.50
C ASP A 81 -16.00 8.94 -10.96
N ASP A 82 -16.36 7.79 -10.36
CA ASP A 82 -16.23 7.55 -8.92
C ASP A 82 -14.77 7.44 -8.50
N ALA A 83 -13.95 6.78 -9.32
CA ALA A 83 -12.50 6.72 -9.11
C ALA A 83 -11.82 8.09 -9.29
N GLU A 84 -12.34 8.97 -10.17
CA GLU A 84 -11.90 10.36 -10.28
C GLU A 84 -12.20 11.12 -8.97
N GLU A 85 -13.39 10.94 -8.38
CA GLU A 85 -13.75 11.55 -7.09
C GLU A 85 -12.87 11.01 -5.94
N THR A 86 -12.45 9.74 -6.00
CA THR A 86 -11.49 9.15 -5.06
C THR A 86 -10.13 9.84 -5.13
N VAL A 87 -9.59 10.08 -6.33
CA VAL A 87 -8.35 10.85 -6.52
C VAL A 87 -8.49 12.28 -5.99
N GLU A 88 -9.61 12.95 -6.26
CA GLU A 88 -9.87 14.28 -5.72
C GLU A 88 -9.94 14.29 -4.18
N ASN A 89 -10.50 13.23 -3.58
CA ASN A 89 -10.56 13.09 -2.13
C ASN A 89 -9.14 12.92 -1.54
N ILE A 90 -8.29 12.10 -2.16
CA ILE A 90 -6.90 11.91 -1.76
C ILE A 90 -6.12 13.22 -1.84
N ILE A 91 -6.23 13.96 -2.95
CA ILE A 91 -5.55 15.25 -3.12
C ILE A 91 -5.92 16.24 -2.00
N ASP A 92 -7.19 16.27 -1.60
CA ASP A 92 -7.67 17.19 -0.54
C ASP A 92 -7.14 16.80 0.85
N GLN A 93 -6.78 15.54 1.09
CA GLN A 93 -6.13 15.11 2.33
C GLN A 93 -4.62 15.39 2.33
N ASP A 94 -4.01 15.68 1.18
CA ASP A 94 -2.56 15.93 0.97
C ASP A 94 -1.66 14.91 1.71
N PRO A 95 -1.83 13.59 1.49
CA PRO A 95 -1.06 12.57 2.21
C PRO A 95 0.40 12.56 1.76
N GLU A 96 1.26 12.01 2.62
CA GLU A 96 2.67 11.74 2.29
C GLU A 96 2.86 10.35 1.66
N VAL A 97 1.98 9.42 1.96
CA VAL A 97 2.00 8.04 1.45
C VAL A 97 0.58 7.66 1.04
N ILE A 98 0.46 7.01 -0.10
CA ILE A 98 -0.78 6.45 -0.61
C ILE A 98 -0.56 4.95 -0.82
N LEU A 99 -1.48 4.14 -0.32
CA LEU A 99 -1.50 2.69 -0.46
C LEU A 99 -2.67 2.30 -1.35
N ALA A 100 -2.38 1.87 -2.59
CA ALA A 100 -3.38 1.33 -3.49
C ALA A 100 -3.45 -0.19 -3.28
N LEU A 101 -4.60 -0.67 -2.78
CA LEU A 101 -4.78 -2.01 -2.24
C LEU A 101 -5.17 -3.06 -3.31
N GLY A 102 -4.71 -2.89 -4.54
CA GLY A 102 -4.99 -3.80 -5.65
C GLY A 102 -6.29 -3.50 -6.38
N ASP A 103 -6.58 -4.31 -7.40
CA ASP A 103 -7.68 -4.13 -8.34
C ASP A 103 -7.72 -2.68 -8.87
N LEU A 104 -6.59 -2.30 -9.49
CA LEU A 104 -6.33 -0.94 -9.94
C LEU A 104 -7.16 -0.59 -11.17
N SER A 105 -7.49 -1.61 -12.00
CA SER A 105 -8.24 -1.40 -13.24
C SER A 105 -9.03 -2.64 -13.67
N TYR A 106 -10.34 -2.52 -13.78
CA TYR A 106 -11.24 -3.60 -14.21
C TYR A 106 -11.39 -3.73 -15.74
N ASN A 107 -10.80 -2.84 -16.52
CA ASN A 107 -10.94 -2.84 -17.98
C ASN A 107 -9.79 -3.54 -18.72
N GLY A 108 -8.87 -4.19 -18.02
CA GLY A 108 -7.73 -4.90 -18.59
C GLY A 108 -6.68 -3.99 -19.25
N LYS A 109 -6.55 -2.74 -18.78
CA LYS A 109 -5.56 -1.78 -19.29
C LYS A 109 -4.97 -0.96 -18.15
N ALA A 110 -3.72 -1.19 -17.80
CA ALA A 110 -3.00 -0.40 -16.81
C ALA A 110 -3.05 1.11 -17.09
N LYS A 111 -3.00 1.49 -18.37
CA LYS A 111 -2.90 2.88 -18.81
C LYS A 111 -4.02 3.77 -18.27
N CYS A 112 -5.26 3.31 -18.17
CA CYS A 112 -6.36 4.19 -17.74
C CYS A 112 -6.19 4.61 -16.27
N TRP A 113 -5.85 3.65 -15.41
CA TRP A 113 -5.59 3.95 -14.00
C TRP A 113 -4.33 4.78 -13.80
N LEU A 114 -3.25 4.48 -14.55
CA LEU A 114 -2.02 5.26 -14.49
C LEU A 114 -2.22 6.72 -14.94
N GLU A 115 -3.09 6.96 -15.92
CA GLU A 115 -3.47 8.33 -16.30
C GLU A 115 -4.32 9.01 -15.23
N LEU A 116 -5.21 8.27 -14.58
CA LEU A 116 -6.07 8.76 -13.50
C LEU A 116 -5.25 9.23 -12.28
N ILE A 117 -4.27 8.43 -11.85
CA ILE A 117 -3.47 8.71 -10.65
C ILE A 117 -2.26 9.62 -10.92
N GLU A 118 -2.04 10.09 -12.15
CA GLU A 118 -0.87 10.91 -12.50
C GLU A 118 -0.59 12.05 -11.49
N PRO A 119 -1.60 12.76 -10.95
CA PRO A 119 -1.36 13.81 -9.96
C PRO A 119 -0.81 13.35 -8.60
N ILE A 120 -0.96 12.06 -8.28
CA ILE A 120 -0.62 11.46 -6.98
C ILE A 120 0.35 10.28 -7.09
N ALA A 121 0.80 9.95 -8.30
CA ALA A 121 1.57 8.74 -8.60
C ALA A 121 2.92 8.68 -7.84
N ASP A 122 3.54 9.81 -7.58
CA ASP A 122 4.84 9.92 -6.90
C ASP A 122 4.77 9.51 -5.41
N LYS A 123 3.58 9.55 -4.81
CA LYS A 123 3.32 9.15 -3.43
C LYS A 123 2.66 7.78 -3.33
N THR A 124 2.25 7.18 -4.46
CA THR A 124 1.49 5.94 -4.51
C THR A 124 2.40 4.71 -4.41
N ASN A 125 2.01 3.77 -3.56
CA ASN A 125 2.60 2.44 -3.40
C ASN A 125 1.49 1.43 -3.65
N ILE A 126 1.74 0.41 -4.46
CA ILE A 126 0.72 -0.50 -4.94
C ILE A 126 0.91 -1.92 -4.41
N VAL A 127 -0.17 -2.64 -4.27
CA VAL A 127 -0.20 -4.10 -4.30
C VAL A 127 -1.08 -4.55 -5.45
N PHE A 128 -1.03 -5.83 -5.80
CA PHE A 128 -1.76 -6.39 -6.92
C PHE A 128 -2.97 -7.17 -6.41
N GLY A 129 -4.07 -7.08 -7.16
CA GLY A 129 -5.25 -7.89 -6.98
C GLY A 129 -5.51 -8.79 -8.17
N ASN A 130 -6.60 -9.53 -8.14
CA ASN A 130 -6.92 -10.53 -9.17
C ASN A 130 -7.30 -9.91 -10.54
N HIS A 131 -7.56 -8.61 -10.61
CA HIS A 131 -7.79 -7.92 -11.88
C HIS A 131 -6.51 -7.41 -12.54
N GLU A 132 -5.36 -7.57 -11.91
CA GLU A 132 -4.06 -7.21 -12.51
C GLU A 132 -3.45 -8.31 -13.37
N ASP A 133 -3.69 -9.59 -13.13
CA ASP A 133 -3.26 -10.76 -13.93
C ASP A 133 -2.16 -10.47 -15.00
N ASP A 134 -2.57 -10.25 -16.25
CA ASP A 134 -1.68 -9.96 -17.38
C ASP A 134 -1.04 -8.54 -17.33
N LEU A 135 -1.40 -7.69 -16.37
CA LEU A 135 -0.94 -6.30 -16.23
C LEU A 135 0.14 -6.09 -15.16
N ILE A 136 0.46 -7.11 -14.37
CA ILE A 136 1.43 -7.04 -13.28
C ILE A 136 2.77 -6.47 -13.76
N ASP A 137 3.28 -6.95 -14.90
CA ASP A 137 4.56 -6.48 -15.44
C ASP A 137 4.50 -5.01 -15.86
N ASP A 138 3.39 -4.54 -16.45
CA ASP A 138 3.21 -3.14 -16.85
C ASP A 138 3.23 -2.20 -15.62
N TYR A 139 2.59 -2.60 -14.53
CA TYR A 139 2.61 -1.84 -13.27
C TYR A 139 3.97 -1.91 -12.56
N LYS A 140 4.61 -3.10 -12.52
CA LYS A 140 5.97 -3.24 -11.97
C LYS A 140 6.96 -2.35 -12.71
N ASP A 141 6.89 -2.31 -14.03
CA ASP A 141 7.76 -1.44 -14.85
C ASP A 141 7.51 0.05 -14.57
N TYR A 142 6.24 0.46 -14.42
CA TYR A 142 5.89 1.86 -14.14
C TYR A 142 6.36 2.32 -12.76
N PHE A 143 6.15 1.50 -11.73
CA PHE A 143 6.54 1.82 -10.34
C PHE A 143 7.97 1.42 -9.98
N GLY A 144 8.69 0.75 -10.88
CA GLY A 144 10.07 0.28 -10.67
C GLY A 144 10.18 -0.81 -9.62
N LEU A 145 9.20 -1.71 -9.55
CA LEU A 145 9.18 -2.81 -8.61
C LEU A 145 9.90 -4.03 -9.19
N GLU A 146 10.82 -4.63 -8.43
CA GLU A 146 11.49 -5.88 -8.82
C GLU A 146 10.58 -7.09 -8.55
N GLU A 147 9.91 -7.10 -7.38
CA GLU A 147 8.99 -8.15 -6.94
C GLU A 147 7.58 -7.59 -6.69
N GLN A 148 6.60 -8.47 -6.48
CA GLN A 148 5.23 -8.09 -6.13
C GLN A 148 5.09 -7.74 -4.64
N TYR A 149 6.13 -7.97 -3.85
CA TYR A 149 6.19 -7.72 -2.41
C TYR A 149 7.43 -6.91 -2.08
N TYR A 150 7.31 -5.97 -1.15
CA TYR A 150 8.38 -5.05 -0.77
C TYR A 150 8.07 -4.37 0.55
N SER A 151 9.02 -3.63 1.10
CA SER A 151 8.79 -2.82 2.30
C SER A 151 9.46 -1.46 2.23
N PHE A 152 8.95 -0.52 2.97
CA PHE A 152 9.53 0.82 3.11
C PHE A 152 9.14 1.43 4.45
N ASN A 153 9.84 2.51 4.83
CA ASN A 153 9.54 3.25 6.04
C ASN A 153 9.10 4.68 5.71
N TYR A 154 8.15 5.17 6.45
CA TYR A 154 7.84 6.59 6.52
C TYR A 154 7.78 7.00 8.00
N LYS A 155 8.69 7.90 8.40
CA LYS A 155 8.88 8.28 9.81
C LYS A 155 9.10 7.05 10.71
N ASN A 156 8.28 6.86 11.73
CA ASN A 156 8.32 5.71 12.64
C ASN A 156 7.29 4.63 12.29
N ILE A 157 6.81 4.63 11.05
CA ILE A 157 5.93 3.59 10.52
C ILE A 157 6.70 2.74 9.51
N HIS A 158 6.66 1.44 9.69
CA HIS A 158 7.13 0.46 8.72
C HIS A 158 5.95 -0.09 7.94
N PHE A 159 6.06 -0.08 6.61
CA PHE A 159 5.06 -0.61 5.69
C PHE A 159 5.59 -1.86 5.00
N LEU A 160 4.81 -2.93 5.02
CA LEU A 160 5.08 -4.19 4.34
C LEU A 160 3.98 -4.46 3.32
N ALA A 161 4.33 -4.42 2.04
CA ALA A 161 3.47 -4.84 0.93
C ALA A 161 3.61 -6.34 0.70
N LEU A 162 2.50 -7.06 0.68
CA LEU A 162 2.43 -8.46 0.32
C LEU A 162 1.52 -8.64 -0.90
N SER A 163 1.76 -9.68 -1.68
CA SER A 163 0.94 -10.01 -2.84
C SER A 163 0.14 -11.28 -2.56
N THR A 164 -1.15 -11.22 -2.82
CA THR A 164 -2.02 -12.39 -2.87
C THR A 164 -2.00 -13.09 -4.24
N GLU A 165 -1.34 -12.45 -5.24
CA GLU A 165 -1.16 -12.95 -6.60
C GLU A 165 0.21 -13.62 -6.83
N ALA A 166 1.09 -13.62 -5.83
CA ALA A 166 2.34 -14.37 -5.81
C ALA A 166 2.22 -15.60 -4.91
N ASP A 167 3.16 -16.52 -5.00
CA ASP A 167 3.25 -17.65 -4.08
C ASP A 167 3.48 -17.13 -2.64
N TYR A 168 2.60 -17.52 -1.72
CA TYR A 168 2.60 -17.08 -0.33
C TYR A 168 2.60 -18.21 0.71
N ASP A 169 2.79 -19.46 0.24
CA ASP A 169 2.97 -20.60 1.14
C ASP A 169 4.16 -20.41 2.09
N ASP A 170 4.20 -21.13 3.19
CA ASP A 170 5.19 -20.97 4.26
C ASP A 170 6.64 -21.32 3.85
N ASP A 171 6.86 -21.87 2.66
CA ASP A 171 8.14 -22.12 2.02
C ASP A 171 8.44 -21.22 0.81
N SER A 172 7.57 -20.22 0.53
CA SER A 172 7.75 -19.27 -0.56
C SER A 172 8.82 -18.20 -0.29
N GLU A 173 9.36 -17.60 -1.36
CA GLU A 173 10.32 -16.49 -1.25
C GLU A 173 9.69 -15.27 -0.59
N GLN A 174 8.39 -15.02 -0.86
CA GLN A 174 7.62 -13.94 -0.23
C GLN A 174 7.50 -14.15 1.28
N TYR A 175 7.16 -15.35 1.72
CA TYR A 175 7.05 -15.65 3.15
C TYR A 175 8.39 -15.49 3.86
N GLU A 176 9.49 -16.01 3.29
CA GLU A 176 10.81 -15.79 3.85
C GLU A 176 11.21 -14.31 3.92
N PHE A 177 10.82 -13.51 2.91
CA PHE A 177 11.03 -12.07 2.90
C PHE A 177 10.26 -11.43 4.06
N ALA A 178 8.95 -11.70 4.18
CA ALA A 178 8.09 -11.13 5.21
C ALA A 178 8.59 -11.44 6.63
N ILE A 179 9.01 -12.69 6.89
CA ILE A 179 9.57 -13.08 8.19
C ILE A 179 10.83 -12.30 8.52
N ARG A 180 11.78 -12.19 7.58
CA ARG A 180 13.04 -11.45 7.80
C ARG A 180 12.79 -9.95 8.02
N ASP A 181 11.86 -9.40 7.28
CA ASP A 181 11.49 -7.99 7.33
C ASP A 181 10.82 -7.65 8.66
N LEU A 182 9.76 -8.35 9.02
CA LEU A 182 9.04 -8.15 10.27
C LEU A 182 9.93 -8.43 11.49
N GLU A 183 10.80 -9.47 11.45
CA GLU A 183 11.75 -9.73 12.52
C GLU A 183 12.71 -8.57 12.76
N LYS A 184 13.13 -7.91 11.69
CA LYS A 184 14.02 -6.74 11.75
C LYS A 184 13.30 -5.54 12.35
N TYR A 185 12.14 -5.17 11.79
CA TYR A 185 11.49 -3.91 12.12
C TYR A 185 10.68 -3.97 13.42
N SER A 186 10.18 -5.13 13.84
CA SER A 186 9.60 -5.28 15.19
C SER A 186 10.59 -5.07 16.34
N LYS A 187 11.90 -5.06 16.04
CA LYS A 187 12.97 -4.83 17.03
C LYS A 187 13.69 -3.49 16.82
N ASP A 188 13.33 -2.75 15.79
CA ASP A 188 13.96 -1.47 15.46
C ASP A 188 13.43 -0.36 16.41
N PRO A 189 14.30 0.29 17.21
CA PRO A 189 13.86 1.29 18.16
C PRO A 189 13.34 2.59 17.52
N PHE A 190 13.50 2.76 16.22
CA PHE A 190 12.98 3.91 15.46
C PHE A 190 11.61 3.64 14.85
N ILE A 191 11.13 2.39 14.85
CA ILE A 191 9.82 1.98 14.35
C ILE A 191 8.90 1.73 15.53
N ASP A 192 7.81 2.48 15.59
CA ASP A 192 6.74 2.31 16.59
C ASP A 192 5.52 1.60 16.02
N TRP A 193 5.34 1.64 14.70
CA TRP A 193 4.15 1.14 14.00
C TRP A 193 4.53 0.22 12.85
N ILE A 194 3.82 -0.89 12.72
CA ILE A 194 3.94 -1.83 11.60
C ILE A 194 2.59 -1.95 10.91
N VAL A 195 2.55 -1.62 9.63
CA VAL A 195 1.38 -1.66 8.75
C VAL A 195 1.66 -2.65 7.63
N VAL A 196 0.82 -3.67 7.47
CA VAL A 196 0.86 -4.60 6.35
C VAL A 196 -0.27 -4.26 5.40
N PHE A 197 -0.06 -4.37 4.08
CA PHE A 197 -1.11 -4.16 3.11
C PHE A 197 -1.02 -5.15 1.95
N TYR A 198 -2.17 -5.62 1.50
CA TYR A 198 -2.35 -6.64 0.47
C TYR A 198 -3.75 -6.54 -0.10
N HIS A 199 -4.12 -7.38 -1.07
CA HIS A 199 -5.40 -7.24 -1.76
C HIS A 199 -6.53 -8.10 -1.16
N TYR A 200 -6.46 -9.43 -1.25
CA TYR A 200 -7.56 -10.30 -0.79
C TYR A 200 -7.82 -10.15 0.71
N HIS A 201 -9.06 -9.89 1.07
CA HIS A 201 -9.45 -9.82 2.48
C HIS A 201 -9.41 -11.20 3.15
N ILE A 202 -8.89 -11.23 4.36
CA ILE A 202 -8.79 -12.45 5.16
C ILE A 202 -9.77 -12.49 6.34
N TYR A 203 -10.43 -11.38 6.59
CA TYR A 203 -11.56 -11.22 7.48
C TYR A 203 -12.53 -10.23 6.86
N GLY A 204 -13.83 -10.58 6.86
CA GLY A 204 -14.86 -9.70 6.33
C GLY A 204 -16.28 -10.27 6.52
N SER A 205 -17.25 -9.38 6.55
CA SER A 205 -18.68 -9.69 6.69
C SER A 205 -19.40 -9.70 5.33
N GLY A 206 -18.67 -9.56 4.24
CA GLY A 206 -19.20 -9.46 2.88
C GLY A 206 -19.67 -10.81 2.30
N SER A 207 -20.08 -10.75 1.03
CA SER A 207 -20.52 -11.94 0.29
C SER A 207 -19.40 -12.70 -0.41
N LEU A 208 -18.20 -12.13 -0.50
CA LEU A 208 -17.05 -12.80 -1.07
C LEU A 208 -16.40 -13.72 -0.03
N GLU A 209 -15.84 -14.81 -0.53
CA GLU A 209 -15.10 -15.74 0.32
C GLU A 209 -13.76 -15.10 0.74
N GLU A 210 -13.43 -15.26 2.02
CA GLU A 210 -12.15 -14.84 2.60
C GLU A 210 -11.01 -15.72 2.08
N ASP A 211 -9.82 -15.16 1.92
CA ASP A 211 -8.61 -15.95 1.64
C ASP A 211 -8.13 -16.62 2.94
N THR A 212 -8.67 -17.80 3.21
CA THR A 212 -8.37 -18.57 4.42
C THR A 212 -6.94 -19.10 4.41
N ASP A 213 -6.37 -19.45 3.25
CA ASP A 213 -5.01 -19.97 3.15
C ASP A 213 -4.00 -18.87 3.49
N PHE A 214 -4.21 -17.64 2.97
CA PHE A 214 -3.39 -16.47 3.34
C PHE A 214 -3.57 -16.12 4.82
N ARG A 215 -4.79 -16.21 5.35
CA ARG A 215 -5.06 -16.00 6.78
C ARG A 215 -4.27 -16.95 7.66
N GLU A 216 -4.34 -18.26 7.39
CA GLU A 216 -3.63 -19.29 8.15
C GLU A 216 -2.10 -19.13 8.07
N THR A 217 -1.59 -18.68 6.93
CA THR A 217 -0.15 -18.47 6.72
C THR A 217 0.34 -17.22 7.44
N TYR A 218 -0.35 -16.08 7.31
CA TYR A 218 0.20 -14.78 7.71
C TYR A 218 -0.33 -14.21 9.03
N HIS A 219 -1.58 -14.45 9.44
CA HIS A 219 -2.09 -13.86 10.69
C HIS A 219 -1.29 -14.29 11.93
N PRO A 220 -0.88 -15.57 12.08
CA PRO A 220 0.01 -15.96 13.18
C PRO A 220 1.37 -15.22 13.15
N VAL A 221 1.84 -14.88 11.96
CA VAL A 221 3.07 -14.11 11.77
C VAL A 221 2.86 -12.65 12.19
N PHE A 222 1.72 -12.06 11.82
CA PHE A 222 1.37 -10.70 12.21
C PHE A 222 1.28 -10.55 13.73
N ASP A 223 0.63 -11.49 14.40
CA ASP A 223 0.58 -11.54 15.86
C ASP A 223 1.96 -11.67 16.51
N LYS A 224 2.79 -12.56 15.98
CA LYS A 224 4.15 -12.81 16.50
C LYS A 224 5.03 -11.58 16.45
N TYR A 225 4.90 -10.74 15.42
CA TYR A 225 5.73 -9.56 15.21
C TYR A 225 5.03 -8.24 15.57
N ASN A 226 3.85 -8.31 16.19
CA ASN A 226 3.06 -7.17 16.65
C ASN A 226 2.74 -6.18 15.51
N VAL A 227 2.21 -6.68 14.41
CA VAL A 227 1.61 -5.85 13.38
C VAL A 227 0.42 -5.10 13.98
N ASP A 228 0.30 -3.82 13.68
CA ASP A 228 -0.76 -2.95 14.24
C ASP A 228 -1.99 -2.88 13.34
N LEU A 229 -1.75 -2.75 12.04
CA LEU A 229 -2.76 -2.61 11.00
C LEU A 229 -2.48 -3.57 9.85
N ALA A 230 -3.53 -4.21 9.36
CA ALA A 230 -3.54 -4.94 8.10
C ALA A 230 -4.61 -4.32 7.20
N LEU A 231 -4.19 -3.75 6.06
CA LEU A 231 -5.06 -3.06 5.13
C LEU A 231 -5.30 -3.93 3.91
N GLN A 232 -6.55 -4.14 3.55
CA GLN A 232 -6.98 -5.09 2.52
C GLN A 232 -8.05 -4.46 1.62
N GLY A 233 -8.25 -5.00 0.42
CA GLY A 233 -9.25 -4.62 -0.57
C GLY A 233 -10.20 -5.76 -0.89
N HIS A 234 -10.45 -6.00 -2.19
CA HIS A 234 -11.21 -7.08 -2.80
C HIS A 234 -12.72 -7.07 -2.52
N SER A 235 -13.15 -6.90 -1.28
CA SER A 235 -14.56 -6.67 -0.96
C SER A 235 -14.86 -5.17 -1.10
N HIS A 236 -15.81 -4.81 -1.99
CA HIS A 236 -16.09 -3.42 -2.34
C HIS A 236 -16.95 -2.75 -1.27
N VAL A 237 -16.42 -2.72 -0.05
CA VAL A 237 -17.01 -2.12 1.16
C VAL A 237 -15.90 -1.49 2.00
N TYR A 238 -16.29 -0.69 2.97
CA TYR A 238 -15.44 -0.39 4.10
C TYR A 238 -15.82 -1.28 5.28
N GLU A 239 -14.87 -1.99 5.84
CA GLU A 239 -15.08 -2.76 7.06
C GLU A 239 -13.83 -2.71 7.95
N ARG A 240 -14.04 -2.49 9.24
CA ARG A 240 -12.97 -2.46 10.23
C ARG A 240 -13.28 -3.44 11.37
N THR A 241 -12.31 -4.32 11.67
CA THR A 241 -12.40 -5.21 12.82
C THR A 241 -12.05 -4.50 14.13
N TYR A 242 -12.47 -5.08 15.25
CA TYR A 242 -11.76 -4.88 16.52
C TYR A 242 -10.31 -5.34 16.39
N PRO A 243 -9.41 -5.02 17.35
CA PRO A 243 -8.11 -5.71 17.44
C PRO A 243 -8.34 -7.21 17.69
N ILE A 244 -7.87 -8.04 16.77
CA ILE A 244 -8.07 -9.50 16.81
C ILE A 244 -6.73 -10.23 16.75
N THR A 245 -6.68 -11.41 17.36
CA THR A 245 -5.57 -12.36 17.25
C THR A 245 -6.03 -13.66 16.61
N PHE A 246 -5.09 -14.35 15.98
CA PHE A 246 -5.35 -15.64 15.34
C PHE A 246 -5.82 -16.67 16.36
N ASN A 247 -6.81 -17.48 15.98
CA ASN A 247 -7.32 -18.57 16.78
C ASN A 247 -6.89 -19.90 16.16
N ASN A 248 -6.04 -20.64 16.88
CA ASN A 248 -5.54 -21.92 16.39
C ASN A 248 -6.58 -23.06 16.49
N ASP A 249 -7.65 -22.84 17.21
CA ASP A 249 -8.65 -23.88 17.54
C ASP A 249 -9.97 -23.69 16.76
N ASP A 250 -10.17 -22.52 16.13
CA ASP A 250 -11.42 -22.14 15.44
C ASP A 250 -11.12 -21.17 14.28
N ASP A 251 -11.99 -21.14 13.28
CA ASP A 251 -11.91 -20.21 12.15
C ASP A 251 -12.19 -18.75 12.58
N GLU A 252 -12.96 -18.57 13.67
CA GLU A 252 -13.26 -17.26 14.23
C GLU A 252 -12.07 -16.69 15.01
N PRO A 253 -11.66 -15.45 14.77
CA PRO A 253 -10.54 -14.82 15.48
C PRO A 253 -10.92 -14.50 16.94
N ILE A 254 -9.91 -14.22 17.76
CA ILE A 254 -10.13 -13.85 19.16
C ILE A 254 -10.09 -12.33 19.30
N VAL A 255 -11.25 -11.72 19.61
CA VAL A 255 -11.35 -10.28 19.87
C VAL A 255 -10.62 -9.91 21.16
N GLN A 256 -9.72 -8.91 21.08
CA GLN A 256 -8.86 -8.48 22.18
C GLN A 256 -9.41 -7.23 22.92
N ASP A 257 -10.14 -6.37 22.21
CA ASP A 257 -10.72 -5.14 22.75
C ASP A 257 -12.02 -4.82 21.98
N GLU A 258 -13.13 -4.79 22.66
CA GLU A 258 -14.45 -4.48 22.08
C GLU A 258 -14.81 -2.99 22.15
N ASN A 259 -13.85 -2.10 22.43
CA ASN A 259 -14.13 -0.67 22.33
C ASN A 259 -14.32 -0.31 20.86
N PRO A 260 -15.43 0.31 20.46
CA PRO A 260 -15.70 0.50 19.04
C PRO A 260 -14.75 1.52 18.38
N ASN A 261 -14.14 2.43 19.15
CA ASN A 261 -13.45 3.58 18.53
C ASN A 261 -12.06 3.87 19.11
N ILE A 262 -11.66 3.25 20.23
CA ILE A 262 -10.36 3.56 20.87
C ILE A 262 -9.70 2.28 21.35
N TYR A 263 -8.61 1.90 20.71
CA TYR A 263 -7.79 0.74 21.08
C TYR A 263 -6.53 1.22 21.77
N LYS A 264 -6.42 0.91 23.06
CA LYS A 264 -5.31 1.39 23.86
C LYS A 264 -4.43 0.25 24.37
N ASN A 265 -3.21 0.16 23.86
CA ASN A 265 -2.29 -0.93 24.18
C ASN A 265 -2.92 -2.32 23.98
N SER A 266 -3.88 -2.43 23.04
CA SER A 266 -4.52 -3.70 22.71
C SER A 266 -3.50 -4.59 22.01
N ASN A 267 -3.55 -5.87 22.34
CA ASN A 267 -2.90 -6.88 21.52
C ASN A 267 -3.76 -7.13 20.27
N GLY A 268 -3.15 -7.77 19.28
CA GLY A 268 -3.83 -8.13 18.05
C GLY A 268 -3.78 -7.05 16.98
N VAL A 269 -4.17 -7.44 15.79
CA VAL A 269 -4.14 -6.65 14.57
C VAL A 269 -5.53 -6.05 14.31
N VAL A 270 -5.61 -4.81 13.87
CA VAL A 270 -6.83 -4.23 13.32
C VAL A 270 -6.80 -4.44 11.80
N PHE A 271 -7.72 -5.25 11.29
CA PHE A 271 -7.89 -5.45 9.85
C PHE A 271 -8.90 -4.43 9.32
N ILE A 272 -8.56 -3.79 8.19
CA ILE A 272 -9.44 -2.81 7.57
C ILE A 272 -9.53 -3.08 6.08
N THR A 273 -10.71 -3.43 5.62
CA THR A 273 -11.05 -3.53 4.21
C THR A 273 -11.44 -2.15 3.70
N VAL A 274 -10.84 -1.71 2.60
CA VAL A 274 -11.11 -0.43 1.96
C VAL A 274 -11.21 -0.63 0.45
N GLY A 275 -12.21 -1.39 0.01
CA GLY A 275 -12.48 -1.70 -1.40
C GLY A 275 -13.41 -0.67 -2.06
N THR A 276 -13.25 0.61 -1.72
CA THR A 276 -14.21 1.67 -2.00
C THR A 276 -13.69 2.71 -3.00
N GLY A 277 -12.74 2.30 -3.86
CA GLY A 277 -12.02 3.20 -4.78
C GLY A 277 -12.80 3.65 -6.02
N GLY A 278 -13.86 2.92 -6.39
CA GLY A 278 -14.66 3.25 -7.59
C GLY A 278 -15.27 2.06 -8.34
N ALA A 279 -14.90 0.82 -7.99
CA ALA A 279 -15.51 -0.37 -8.55
C ALA A 279 -16.98 -0.55 -8.09
N GLU A 280 -17.76 -1.36 -8.81
CA GLU A 280 -19.18 -1.59 -8.49
C GLU A 280 -19.36 -2.00 -7.02
N GLU A 281 -20.22 -1.27 -6.30
CA GLU A 281 -20.46 -1.46 -4.87
C GLU A 281 -20.96 -2.86 -4.53
N MET A 282 -20.57 -3.36 -3.36
CA MET A 282 -21.09 -4.58 -2.75
C MET A 282 -21.90 -4.26 -1.50
N VAL A 283 -22.66 -5.22 -1.01
CA VAL A 283 -23.56 -5.05 0.13
C VAL A 283 -23.11 -5.93 1.30
N LEU A 284 -23.05 -5.34 2.49
CA LEU A 284 -22.91 -6.06 3.74
C LEU A 284 -24.28 -6.57 4.20
N SER A 285 -24.42 -7.88 4.40
CA SER A 285 -25.68 -8.48 4.87
C SER A 285 -25.86 -8.39 6.38
N SER A 286 -24.78 -8.54 7.12
CA SER A 286 -24.66 -8.40 8.59
C SER A 286 -23.18 -8.30 8.91
N LEU A 287 -22.85 -7.66 10.01
CA LEU A 287 -21.47 -7.67 10.52
C LEU A 287 -21.22 -8.92 11.34
N GLU A 288 -20.04 -9.48 11.21
CA GLU A 288 -19.54 -10.56 12.07
C GLU A 288 -19.18 -10.01 13.46
N ASP A 289 -19.13 -10.88 14.47
CA ASP A 289 -18.89 -10.48 15.86
C ASP A 289 -17.51 -9.83 16.07
N PHE A 290 -16.55 -10.08 15.17
CA PHE A 290 -15.23 -9.47 15.21
C PHE A 290 -15.18 -8.08 14.54
N SER A 291 -16.22 -7.64 13.86
CA SER A 291 -16.27 -6.36 13.13
C SER A 291 -16.75 -5.23 14.03
N ALA A 292 -16.01 -4.13 14.04
CA ALA A 292 -16.33 -2.94 14.82
C ALA A 292 -17.16 -1.92 14.04
N GLU A 293 -16.98 -1.83 12.72
CA GLU A 293 -17.70 -0.93 11.83
C GLU A 293 -17.77 -1.53 10.42
N GLY A 294 -18.85 -1.26 9.71
CA GLY A 294 -19.05 -1.66 8.33
C GLY A 294 -19.95 -0.68 7.57
N ILE A 295 -19.53 -0.30 6.38
CA ILE A 295 -20.19 0.67 5.52
C ILE A 295 -20.22 0.11 4.10
N ASP A 296 -21.41 0.04 3.51
CA ASP A 296 -21.63 -0.33 2.12
C ASP A 296 -22.37 0.79 1.37
N GLY A 297 -22.25 0.77 0.04
CA GLY A 297 -22.91 1.75 -0.82
C GLY A 297 -22.31 3.16 -0.79
N ASP A 298 -21.09 3.31 -0.26
CA ASP A 298 -20.34 4.57 -0.24
C ASP A 298 -18.93 4.36 -0.80
N PHE A 299 -18.51 5.16 -1.78
CA PHE A 299 -17.12 5.29 -2.17
C PHE A 299 -16.37 6.23 -1.23
N GLY A 300 -15.09 5.95 -0.98
CA GLY A 300 -14.31 6.77 -0.05
C GLY A 300 -12.89 6.25 0.17
N ILE A 301 -12.21 6.87 1.09
CA ILE A 301 -10.81 6.57 1.43
C ILE A 301 -10.63 6.43 2.94
N LEU A 302 -9.72 5.58 3.34
CA LEU A 302 -9.21 5.55 4.71
C LEU A 302 -8.03 6.50 4.84
N ASN A 303 -8.15 7.53 5.66
CA ASN A 303 -7.06 8.44 5.99
C ASN A 303 -6.56 8.18 7.41
N ILE A 304 -5.29 7.85 7.55
CA ILE A 304 -4.64 7.60 8.85
C ILE A 304 -3.66 8.73 9.15
N VAL A 305 -3.86 9.40 10.27
CA VAL A 305 -2.98 10.47 10.76
C VAL A 305 -2.09 9.94 11.87
N LEU A 306 -0.78 10.07 11.71
CA LEU A 306 0.18 9.91 12.79
C LEU A 306 0.17 11.19 13.65
N GLU A 307 -0.33 11.10 14.86
CA GLU A 307 -0.41 12.26 15.77
C GLU A 307 0.98 12.74 16.20
N SER A 308 1.05 13.99 16.63
CA SER A 308 2.32 14.62 17.02
C SER A 308 3.03 13.94 18.20
N ASP A 309 2.32 13.13 18.98
CA ASP A 309 2.90 12.29 20.03
C ASP A 309 3.63 11.06 19.48
N ARG A 310 3.51 10.77 18.18
CA ARG A 310 4.05 9.62 17.46
C ARG A 310 3.60 8.26 18.01
N LYS A 311 2.58 8.23 18.84
CA LYS A 311 2.07 7.06 19.55
C LYS A 311 0.59 6.84 19.36
N THR A 312 -0.05 7.73 18.65
CA THR A 312 -1.46 7.65 18.30
C THR A 312 -1.59 7.67 16.78
N LEU A 313 -2.27 6.67 16.26
CA LEU A 313 -2.82 6.68 14.90
C LEU A 313 -4.31 7.00 15.01
N THR A 314 -4.75 8.03 14.31
CA THR A 314 -6.17 8.38 14.16
C THR A 314 -6.61 8.02 12.74
N GLY A 315 -7.51 7.06 12.62
CA GLY A 315 -8.10 6.63 11.35
C GLY A 315 -9.45 7.27 11.12
N THR A 316 -9.72 7.69 9.89
CA THR A 316 -11.02 8.20 9.45
C THR A 316 -11.37 7.63 8.08
N PHE A 317 -12.56 7.06 7.93
CA PHE A 317 -13.13 6.77 6.62
C PHE A 317 -13.88 7.99 6.13
N ILE A 318 -13.49 8.51 4.98
CA ILE A 318 -13.99 9.76 4.41
C ILE A 318 -14.68 9.45 3.09
N GLU A 319 -16.00 9.63 3.05
CA GLU A 319 -16.82 9.47 1.84
C GLU A 319 -16.40 10.44 0.74
N ASN A 320 -16.47 10.00 -0.50
CA ASN A 320 -16.25 10.83 -1.69
C ASN A 320 -17.35 11.90 -1.84
N GLY A 321 -17.17 12.81 -2.78
CA GLY A 321 -18.12 13.84 -3.11
C GLY A 321 -17.87 15.16 -2.38
N LYS A 322 -18.80 16.11 -2.56
CA LYS A 322 -18.58 17.52 -2.17
C LYS A 322 -18.53 17.78 -0.68
N LYS A 323 -19.15 16.93 0.14
CA LYS A 323 -19.22 17.15 1.60
C LYS A 323 -18.08 16.45 2.33
N LYS A 324 -17.57 15.35 1.76
CA LYS A 324 -16.53 14.50 2.38
C LYS A 324 -16.86 14.19 3.83
N GLU A 325 -17.99 13.52 4.04
CA GLU A 325 -18.46 13.15 5.37
C GLU A 325 -17.53 12.08 5.97
N VAL A 326 -17.17 12.27 7.23
CA VAL A 326 -16.48 11.23 8.01
C VAL A 326 -17.53 10.24 8.46
N LYS A 327 -17.41 9.00 8.01
CA LYS A 327 -18.36 7.92 8.31
C LYS A 327 -17.87 7.01 9.45
N ASP A 328 -16.55 6.87 9.60
CA ASP A 328 -15.94 6.17 10.73
C ASP A 328 -14.75 6.99 11.26
N GLU A 329 -14.55 6.97 12.57
CA GLU A 329 -13.38 7.53 13.24
C GLU A 329 -12.94 6.62 14.39
N PHE A 330 -11.65 6.24 14.39
CA PHE A 330 -11.08 5.41 15.46
C PHE A 330 -9.65 5.84 15.80
N LYS A 331 -9.15 5.35 16.94
CA LYS A 331 -7.76 5.59 17.39
C LYS A 331 -7.10 4.33 17.89
N ILE A 332 -5.85 4.16 17.51
CA ILE A 332 -4.96 3.16 18.09
C ILE A 332 -3.88 3.92 18.88
N ILE A 333 -3.71 3.57 20.15
CA ILE A 333 -2.84 4.31 21.07
C ILE A 333 -1.83 3.33 21.69
N LYS A 334 -0.55 3.63 21.56
CA LYS A 334 0.55 2.92 22.21
C LYS A 334 1.13 3.81 23.32
N ASP A 335 0.86 3.51 24.57
CA ASP A 335 1.59 4.15 25.68
C ASP A 335 3.01 3.59 25.74
N LYS A 336 4.00 4.43 26.08
CA LYS A 336 5.33 3.89 26.38
C LYS A 336 5.26 2.99 27.60
N THR A 337 5.71 1.77 27.43
CA THR A 337 6.18 0.94 28.54
C THR A 337 7.52 1.43 29.04
#